data_b997fc357e0f361424fcd84f87dbaa38
#
_entry.id   b997fc357e0f361424fcd84f87dbaa38
#
_cell.length_a   1.000
_cell.length_b   1.000
_cell.length_c   1.000
_cell.angle_alpha   90.00
_cell.angle_beta   90.00
_cell.angle_gamma   90.00
#
_symmetry.space_group_name_H-M   'P 1'
#
loop_
_entity.id
_entity.type
_entity.pdbx_description
1 polymer ?
#
loop_
_entity_poly.entity_id
_entity_poly.type
_entity_poly.pdbx_seq_one_letter_code
_entity_poly.pdbx_strand_id
1 'polypeptide(L)'
;GGVALVQAGKALGSLTGANADQNVGISIVRKAIEAPLRQIAENAGVDGAVVAGKVRESDDTSFGFNAQTESYGDLFADGVLDPAKVVRTALEDAASIAGLLITTEAMVADKPEPKGAAGGGACPLRARGHSGGAAAAGGRGGVGGRR
;
A
#
# COMPACT_ATOMS: atom_id res chain seq x y z
N GLY A 1 -9.43 -5.81 -3.15
CA GLY A 1 -8.84 -4.48 -3.28
C GLY A 1 -8.50 -4.11 -4.72
N GLY A 2 -8.40 -2.80 -4.99
CA GLY A 2 -8.06 -2.28 -6.32
C GLY A 2 -9.24 -2.07 -7.26
N VAL A 3 -10.43 -2.51 -6.91
CA VAL A 3 -11.65 -2.32 -7.71
C VAL A 3 -12.02 -0.85 -7.82
N ALA A 4 -11.89 -0.09 -6.73
CA ALA A 4 -12.17 1.33 -6.72
C ALA A 4 -11.34 2.12 -7.75
N LEU A 5 -10.06 1.77 -7.93
CA LEU A 5 -9.19 2.38 -8.94
C LEU A 5 -9.62 2.02 -10.35
N VAL A 6 -9.97 0.77 -10.63
CA VAL A 6 -10.43 0.32 -11.95
C VAL A 6 -11.74 1.02 -12.32
N GLN A 7 -12.68 1.14 -11.38
CA GLN A 7 -13.93 1.87 -11.60
C GLN A 7 -13.69 3.38 -11.81
N ALA A 8 -12.78 4.00 -11.01
CA ALA A 8 -12.38 5.39 -11.24
C ALA A 8 -11.70 5.60 -12.60
N GLY A 9 -11.02 4.58 -13.11
CA GLY A 9 -10.40 4.60 -14.44
C GLY A 9 -11.38 4.78 -15.58
N LYS A 10 -12.67 4.43 -15.40
CA LYS A 10 -13.72 4.68 -16.40
C LYS A 10 -13.89 6.18 -16.71
N ALA A 11 -13.69 7.04 -15.70
CA ALA A 11 -13.75 8.49 -15.89
C ALA A 11 -12.63 9.01 -16.82
N LEU A 12 -11.50 8.31 -16.89
CA LEU A 12 -10.40 8.66 -17.81
C LEU A 12 -10.75 8.37 -19.27
N GLY A 13 -11.80 7.59 -19.52
CA GLY A 13 -12.26 7.25 -20.87
C GLY A 13 -12.72 8.45 -21.69
N SER A 14 -13.30 9.44 -21.03
CA SER A 14 -13.80 10.69 -21.63
C SER A 14 -12.75 11.81 -21.62
N LEU A 15 -11.61 11.61 -20.95
CA LEU A 15 -10.58 12.63 -20.87
C LEU A 15 -9.74 12.67 -22.14
N THR A 16 -9.62 13.84 -22.74
CA THR A 16 -8.82 14.10 -23.93
C THR A 16 -7.78 15.19 -23.61
N GLY A 17 -6.53 14.93 -23.94
CA GLY A 17 -5.44 15.89 -23.81
C GLY A 17 -5.49 16.93 -24.94
N ALA A 18 -4.83 18.07 -24.71
CA ALA A 18 -4.72 19.13 -25.70
C ALA A 18 -3.79 18.79 -26.88
N ASN A 19 -2.91 17.80 -26.71
CA ASN A 19 -1.97 17.33 -27.72
C ASN A 19 -1.74 15.81 -27.64
N ALA A 20 -0.97 15.28 -28.59
CA ALA A 20 -0.69 13.84 -28.68
C ALA A 20 0.07 13.31 -27.45
N ASP A 21 1.03 14.07 -26.92
CA ASP A 21 1.85 13.67 -25.77
C ASP A 21 1.01 13.54 -24.50
N GLN A 22 0.08 14.48 -24.28
CA GLN A 22 -0.86 14.40 -23.17
C GLN A 22 -1.80 13.18 -23.30
N ASN A 23 -2.23 12.83 -24.50
CA ASN A 23 -3.04 11.63 -24.73
C ASN A 23 -2.25 10.35 -24.42
N VAL A 24 -0.94 10.31 -24.75
CA VAL A 24 -0.05 9.22 -24.33
C VAL A 24 0.04 9.15 -22.80
N GLY A 25 0.22 10.29 -22.12
CA GLY A 25 0.23 10.37 -20.65
C GLY A 25 -1.05 9.81 -20.02
N ILE A 26 -2.22 10.18 -20.54
CA ILE A 26 -3.52 9.65 -20.10
C ILE A 26 -3.58 8.14 -20.29
N SER A 27 -3.08 7.61 -21.41
CA SER A 27 -3.07 6.18 -21.67
C SER A 27 -2.16 5.40 -20.74
N ILE A 28 -1.02 6.00 -20.33
CA ILE A 28 -0.10 5.42 -19.34
C ILE A 28 -0.78 5.33 -17.98
N VAL A 29 -1.41 6.41 -17.51
CA VAL A 29 -2.14 6.43 -16.24
C VAL A 29 -3.28 5.41 -16.23
N ARG A 30 -4.02 5.31 -17.33
CA ARG A 30 -5.11 4.33 -17.48
C ARG A 30 -4.64 2.88 -17.31
N LYS A 31 -3.46 2.53 -17.83
CA LYS A 31 -2.85 1.22 -17.62
C LYS A 31 -2.32 1.04 -16.20
N ALA A 32 -1.70 2.07 -15.64
CA ALA A 32 -1.12 2.02 -14.30
C ALA A 32 -2.16 1.81 -13.19
N ILE A 33 -3.35 2.37 -13.34
CA ILE A 33 -4.47 2.25 -12.37
C ILE A 33 -4.93 0.79 -12.20
N GLU A 34 -4.80 -0.05 -13.21
CA GLU A 34 -5.16 -1.48 -13.14
C GLU A 34 -4.12 -2.32 -12.38
N ALA A 35 -2.89 -1.83 -12.23
CA ALA A 35 -1.78 -2.60 -11.66
C ALA A 35 -2.06 -3.15 -10.24
N PRO A 36 -2.66 -2.42 -9.30
CA PRO A 36 -2.94 -2.96 -7.97
C PRO A 36 -3.89 -4.16 -7.98
N LEU A 37 -4.97 -4.11 -8.77
CA LEU A 37 -5.91 -5.22 -8.90
C LEU A 37 -5.24 -6.43 -9.56
N ARG A 38 -4.45 -6.21 -10.62
CA ARG A 38 -3.70 -7.27 -11.30
C ARG A 38 -2.75 -7.97 -10.35
N GLN A 39 -1.99 -7.20 -9.57
CA GLN A 39 -1.03 -7.76 -8.61
C GLN A 39 -1.71 -8.60 -7.54
N ILE A 40 -2.88 -8.17 -7.03
CA ILE A 40 -3.66 -8.95 -6.06
C ILE A 40 -4.12 -10.27 -6.68
N ALA A 41 -4.60 -10.25 -7.92
CA ALA A 41 -5.04 -11.46 -8.62
C ALA A 41 -3.86 -12.42 -8.88
N GLU A 42 -2.73 -11.90 -9.34
CA GLU A 42 -1.51 -12.67 -9.55
C GLU A 42 -0.97 -13.30 -8.26
N ASN A 43 -1.01 -12.57 -7.16
CA ASN A 43 -0.64 -13.11 -5.84
C ASN A 43 -1.58 -14.24 -5.38
N ALA A 44 -2.82 -14.26 -5.85
CA ALA A 44 -3.77 -15.36 -5.65
C ALA A 44 -3.63 -16.49 -6.69
N GLY A 45 -2.67 -16.39 -7.62
CA GLY A 45 -2.45 -17.42 -8.63
C GLY A 45 -3.38 -17.31 -9.86
N VAL A 46 -4.12 -16.21 -10.00
CA VAL A 46 -5.06 -15.98 -11.11
C VAL A 46 -4.49 -14.92 -12.07
N ASP A 47 -4.80 -15.06 -13.37
CA ASP A 47 -4.38 -14.08 -14.37
C ASP A 47 -5.01 -12.70 -14.08
N GLY A 48 -4.15 -11.73 -13.72
CA GLY A 48 -4.55 -10.38 -13.39
C GLY A 48 -5.20 -9.63 -14.55
N ALA A 49 -4.86 -9.95 -15.80
CA ALA A 49 -5.46 -9.30 -16.96
C ALA A 49 -6.92 -9.73 -17.16
N VAL A 50 -7.19 -11.02 -16.94
CA VAL A 50 -8.57 -11.56 -17.00
C VAL A 50 -9.45 -10.94 -15.91
N VAL A 51 -8.92 -10.86 -14.68
CA VAL A 51 -9.64 -10.25 -13.55
C VAL A 51 -9.93 -8.78 -13.81
N ALA A 52 -8.92 -8.00 -14.24
CA ALA A 52 -9.10 -6.58 -14.54
C ALA A 52 -10.10 -6.36 -15.69
N GLY A 53 -10.08 -7.21 -16.72
CA GLY A 53 -11.03 -7.17 -17.83
C GLY A 53 -12.47 -7.34 -17.35
N LYS A 54 -12.75 -8.38 -16.57
CA LYS A 54 -14.10 -8.66 -16.03
C LYS A 54 -14.62 -7.53 -15.13
N VAL A 55 -13.76 -7.00 -14.25
CA VAL A 55 -14.15 -5.88 -13.36
C VAL A 55 -14.44 -4.60 -14.17
N ARG A 56 -13.67 -4.34 -15.24
CA ARG A 56 -13.88 -3.18 -16.09
C ARG A 56 -15.18 -3.27 -16.90
N GLU A 57 -15.55 -4.46 -17.36
CA GLU A 57 -16.77 -4.70 -18.13
C GLU A 57 -18.05 -4.61 -17.28
N SER A 58 -17.93 -4.83 -15.96
CA SER A 58 -19.07 -4.72 -15.06
C SER A 58 -19.43 -3.26 -14.82
N ASP A 59 -20.72 -2.95 -14.90
CA ASP A 59 -21.27 -1.64 -14.54
C ASP A 59 -21.58 -1.51 -13.04
N ASP A 60 -21.54 -2.62 -12.32
CA ASP A 60 -21.71 -2.65 -10.88
C ASP A 60 -20.41 -2.26 -10.17
N THR A 61 -20.49 -1.19 -9.39
CA THR A 61 -19.35 -0.64 -8.63
C THR A 61 -18.94 -1.52 -7.46
N SER A 62 -19.80 -2.41 -7.00
CA SER A 62 -19.55 -3.36 -5.93
C SER A 62 -18.93 -4.68 -6.43
N PHE A 63 -19.08 -4.96 -7.72
CA PHE A 63 -18.59 -6.18 -8.35
C PHE A 63 -17.06 -6.22 -8.39
N GLY A 64 -16.50 -7.35 -7.94
CA GLY A 64 -15.05 -7.56 -7.97
C GLY A 64 -14.65 -9.01 -7.80
N PHE A 65 -13.34 -9.21 -7.70
CA PHE A 65 -12.72 -10.52 -7.46
C PHE A 65 -12.29 -10.61 -6.00
N ASN A 66 -12.80 -11.60 -5.29
CA ASN A 66 -12.38 -11.94 -3.93
C ASN A 66 -11.24 -12.95 -4.00
N ALA A 67 -10.00 -12.48 -3.73
CA ALA A 67 -8.80 -13.30 -3.80
C ALA A 67 -8.73 -14.40 -2.74
N GLN A 68 -9.50 -14.29 -1.65
CA GLN A 68 -9.54 -15.29 -0.60
C GLN A 68 -10.38 -16.50 -0.98
N THR A 69 -11.50 -16.26 -1.67
CA THR A 69 -12.45 -17.30 -2.09
C THR A 69 -12.30 -17.66 -3.57
N GLU A 70 -11.41 -16.95 -4.29
CA GLU A 70 -11.18 -17.10 -5.73
C GLU A 70 -12.47 -16.96 -6.57
N SER A 71 -13.41 -16.17 -6.09
CA SER A 71 -14.73 -15.99 -6.70
C SER A 71 -15.02 -14.55 -7.05
N TYR A 72 -15.90 -14.36 -8.04
CA TYR A 72 -16.43 -13.06 -8.42
C TYR A 72 -17.76 -12.82 -7.73
N GLY A 73 -17.98 -11.62 -7.22
CA GLY A 73 -19.21 -11.28 -6.53
C GLY A 73 -19.27 -9.84 -6.04
N ASP A 74 -20.26 -9.57 -5.20
CA ASP A 74 -20.41 -8.30 -4.51
C ASP A 74 -19.43 -8.22 -3.32
N LEU A 75 -18.37 -7.43 -3.48
CA LEU A 75 -17.35 -7.26 -2.45
C LEU A 75 -17.87 -6.54 -1.21
N PHE A 76 -18.94 -5.72 -1.33
CA PHE A 76 -19.56 -5.10 -0.17
C PHE A 76 -20.23 -6.14 0.72
N ALA A 77 -20.94 -7.10 0.11
CA ALA A 77 -21.55 -8.21 0.84
C ALA A 77 -20.51 -9.09 1.52
N ASP A 78 -19.36 -9.28 0.88
CA ASP A 78 -18.22 -10.05 1.42
C ASP A 78 -17.41 -9.27 2.47
N GLY A 79 -17.72 -7.99 2.73
CA GLY A 79 -16.97 -7.15 3.66
C GLY A 79 -15.59 -6.72 3.15
N VAL A 80 -15.31 -6.87 1.86
CA VAL A 80 -14.06 -6.47 1.20
C VAL A 80 -14.23 -5.07 0.62
N LEU A 81 -13.68 -4.07 1.33
CA LEU A 81 -13.87 -2.65 0.99
C LEU A 81 -12.54 -1.97 0.71
N ASP A 82 -12.55 -1.07 -0.28
CA ASP A 82 -11.45 -0.14 -0.55
C ASP A 82 -11.76 1.22 0.11
N PRO A 83 -11.08 1.61 1.21
CA PRO A 83 -11.32 2.91 1.83
C PRO A 83 -10.93 4.05 0.88
N ALA A 84 -11.88 4.86 0.46
CA ALA A 84 -11.67 5.90 -0.56
C ALA A 84 -10.53 6.86 -0.23
N LYS A 85 -10.37 7.25 1.05
CA LYS A 85 -9.27 8.13 1.48
C LYS A 85 -7.90 7.48 1.28
N VAL A 86 -7.76 6.19 1.61
CA VAL A 86 -6.48 5.46 1.48
C VAL A 86 -6.12 5.33 0.01
N VAL A 87 -7.07 4.91 -0.82
CA VAL A 87 -6.88 4.73 -2.27
C VAL A 87 -6.49 6.06 -2.94
N ARG A 88 -7.18 7.14 -2.58
CA ARG A 88 -6.89 8.49 -3.10
C ARG A 88 -5.49 8.95 -2.71
N THR A 89 -5.12 8.87 -1.43
CA THR A 89 -3.80 9.28 -0.94
C THR A 89 -2.71 8.46 -1.61
N ALA A 90 -2.87 7.15 -1.71
CA ALA A 90 -1.91 6.28 -2.39
C ALA A 90 -1.70 6.68 -3.88
N LEU A 91 -2.78 7.06 -4.58
CA LEU A 91 -2.70 7.51 -5.96
C LEU A 91 -2.00 8.87 -6.08
N GLU A 92 -2.30 9.82 -5.19
CA GLU A 92 -1.67 11.14 -5.13
C GLU A 92 -0.16 11.03 -4.86
N ASP A 93 0.23 10.20 -3.89
CA ASP A 93 1.64 9.96 -3.56
C ASP A 93 2.38 9.27 -4.70
N ALA A 94 1.78 8.24 -5.31
CA ALA A 94 2.36 7.55 -6.45
C ALA A 94 2.56 8.49 -7.66
N ALA A 95 1.59 9.34 -7.95
CA ALA A 95 1.67 10.32 -9.02
C ALA A 95 2.77 11.36 -8.76
N SER A 96 2.93 11.80 -7.52
CA SER A 96 3.99 12.72 -7.11
C SER A 96 5.38 12.13 -7.33
N ILE A 97 5.60 10.89 -6.88
CA ILE A 97 6.89 10.20 -7.04
C ILE A 97 7.16 9.91 -8.52
N ALA A 98 6.17 9.42 -9.26
CA ALA A 98 6.32 9.17 -10.69
C ALA A 98 6.66 10.44 -11.47
N GLY A 99 6.01 11.59 -11.13
CA GLY A 99 6.31 12.89 -11.71
C GLY A 99 7.75 13.32 -11.48
N LEU A 100 8.29 13.11 -10.28
CA LEU A 100 9.70 13.36 -9.99
C LEU A 100 10.63 12.46 -10.81
N LEU A 101 10.32 11.16 -10.88
CA LEU A 101 11.16 10.19 -11.61
C LEU A 101 11.26 10.50 -13.09
N ILE A 102 10.17 10.86 -13.76
CA ILE A 102 10.18 11.17 -15.21
C ILE A 102 10.84 12.50 -15.54
N THR A 103 11.04 13.40 -14.55
CA THR A 103 11.73 14.67 -14.74
C THR A 103 13.22 14.60 -14.37
N THR A 104 13.71 13.47 -13.86
CA THR A 104 15.11 13.26 -13.48
C THR A 104 15.86 12.42 -14.51
N GLU A 105 17.15 12.70 -14.71
CA GLU A 105 18.02 11.92 -15.60
C GLU A 105 18.69 10.76 -14.89
N ALA A 106 18.86 10.86 -13.56
CA ALA A 106 19.53 9.84 -12.76
C ALA A 106 18.90 9.72 -11.38
N MET A 107 18.91 8.50 -10.85
CA MET A 107 18.53 8.20 -9.48
C MET A 107 19.76 7.67 -8.73
N VAL A 108 20.02 8.24 -7.55
CA VAL A 108 21.09 7.77 -6.65
C VAL A 108 20.42 7.03 -5.50
N ALA A 109 20.80 5.78 -5.31
CA ALA A 109 20.29 4.94 -4.24
C ALA A 109 21.41 4.11 -3.63
N ASP A 110 21.22 3.67 -2.39
CA ASP A 110 22.16 2.77 -1.73
C ASP A 110 22.20 1.42 -2.44
N LYS A 111 23.41 0.88 -2.57
CA LYS A 111 23.59 -0.46 -3.14
C LYS A 111 22.96 -1.49 -2.21
N PRO A 112 22.11 -2.40 -2.71
CA PRO A 112 21.55 -3.46 -1.88
C PRO A 112 22.65 -4.26 -1.20
N GLU A 113 22.54 -4.44 0.12
CA GLU A 113 23.47 -5.31 0.85
C GLU A 113 23.34 -6.77 0.39
N PRO A 114 24.45 -7.51 0.25
CA PRO A 114 24.39 -8.92 -0.09
C PRO A 114 23.58 -9.68 0.96
N LYS A 115 22.63 -10.50 0.53
CA LYS A 115 21.84 -11.38 1.40
C LYS A 115 22.77 -12.36 2.13
N GLY A 116 23.26 -12.00 3.31
CA GLY A 116 24.19 -12.81 4.09
C GLY A 116 24.50 -12.23 5.46
N ALA A 117 24.25 -10.96 5.68
CA ALA A 117 24.41 -10.31 6.97
C ALA A 117 23.06 -10.08 7.65
N ALA A 118 22.36 -11.17 8.00
CA ALA A 118 21.26 -11.12 8.95
C ALA A 118 21.84 -10.98 10.36
N GLY A 119 22.51 -9.87 10.63
CA GLY A 119 22.85 -9.41 11.96
C GLY A 119 21.71 -8.51 12.45
N GLY A 120 21.08 -8.90 13.55
CA GLY A 120 19.93 -8.21 14.13
C GLY A 120 20.10 -6.70 14.23
N GLY A 121 19.41 -5.97 13.38
CA GLY A 121 19.26 -4.54 13.46
C GLY A 121 18.38 -4.18 14.63
N ALA A 122 18.98 -3.97 15.79
CA ALA A 122 18.31 -3.29 16.89
C ALA A 122 17.91 -1.89 16.39
N CYS A 123 16.63 -1.63 16.38
CA CYS A 123 16.06 -0.31 16.15
C CYS A 123 16.71 0.68 17.13
N PRO A 124 17.40 1.74 16.70
CA PRO A 124 17.96 2.72 17.62
C PRO A 124 16.89 3.72 18.05
N LEU A 125 15.84 3.26 18.71
CA LEU A 125 15.05 4.13 19.57
C LEU A 125 15.83 4.33 20.86
N ARG A 126 16.80 5.24 20.78
CA ARG A 126 17.52 5.77 21.91
C ARG A 126 16.53 6.40 22.87
N ALA A 127 16.17 5.64 23.91
CA ALA A 127 15.50 6.18 25.08
C ALA A 127 16.38 7.32 25.65
N ARG A 128 15.90 8.55 25.54
CA ARG A 128 16.43 9.65 26.32
C ARG A 128 16.14 9.34 27.79
N GLY A 129 17.18 8.86 28.48
CA GLY A 129 17.18 8.73 29.93
C GLY A 129 16.96 10.11 30.55
N HIS A 130 15.87 10.27 31.25
CA HIS A 130 15.74 11.29 32.26
C HIS A 130 16.47 10.79 33.50
N SER A 131 17.67 11.29 33.71
CA SER A 131 18.32 11.30 35.02
C SER A 131 17.58 12.28 35.93
N GLY A 132 16.79 11.76 36.82
CA GLY A 132 16.19 12.49 37.94
C GLY A 132 16.55 11.75 39.20
N GLY A 133 17.40 12.40 40.00
CA GLY A 133 18.07 11.86 41.13
C GLY A 133 17.26 11.77 42.40
N ALA A 134 17.90 11.15 43.35
CA ALA A 134 17.90 11.34 44.79
C ALA A 134 16.67 10.89 45.57
N ALA A 135 16.78 9.98 46.46
CA ALA A 135 17.08 10.23 47.85
C ALA A 135 16.85 8.98 48.71
N ALA A 136 17.78 8.78 49.57
CA ALA A 136 17.88 7.81 50.61
C ALA A 136 16.72 7.91 51.65
N ALA A 137 16.44 6.76 52.26
CA ALA A 137 16.15 6.51 53.68
C ALA A 137 15.53 5.10 53.74
N GLY A 138 16.10 4.11 54.36
CA GLY A 138 16.34 4.00 55.78
C GLY A 138 15.18 3.23 56.42
N GLY A 139 15.41 1.99 56.91
CA GLY A 139 14.43 1.34 57.76
C GLY A 139 14.45 -0.18 57.72
N ARG A 140 15.27 -0.71 58.47
CA ARG A 140 15.36 -1.88 59.36
C ARG A 140 14.05 -2.62 59.67
N GLY A 141 14.19 -3.90 59.85
CA GLY A 141 13.44 -4.76 60.77
C GLY A 141 12.45 -5.67 60.04
N GLY A 142 12.42 -6.94 60.20
CA GLY A 142 12.72 -7.81 61.25
C GLY A 142 11.85 -9.03 61.15
N VAL A 143 12.41 -10.18 61.18
CA VAL A 143 12.06 -11.37 61.99
C VAL A 143 10.68 -12.03 61.81
N GLY A 144 10.75 -13.33 61.56
CA GLY A 144 9.82 -14.31 62.10
C GLY A 144 8.81 -14.84 61.07
N GLY A 145 8.73 -16.10 60.75
CA GLY A 145 8.67 -17.29 61.52
C GLY A 145 7.59 -18.20 60.97
N ARG A 146 8.01 -19.40 60.63
CA ARG A 146 7.26 -20.68 60.79
C ARG A 146 5.75 -20.74 60.49
N ARG A 147 5.36 -21.51 59.55
CA ARG A 147 4.95 -22.93 59.61
C ARG A 147 4.52 -23.39 58.22
#